data_5470445f21475cf60a9c1e33492c71c2
#
_entry.id   5470445f21475cf60a9c1e33492c71c2
#
_cell.length_a   1.000
_cell.length_b   1.000
_cell.length_c   1.000
_cell.angle_alpha   90.00
_cell.angle_beta   90.00
_cell.angle_gamma   90.00
#
_symmetry.space_group_name_H-M   'P 1'
#
loop_
_entity.id
_entity.type
_entity.pdbx_description
1 polymer ?
#
loop_
_entity_poly.entity_id
_entity_poly.type
_entity_poly.pdbx_seq_one_letter_code
_entity_poly.pdbx_strand_id
1 'polypeptide(L)'
;MPIKKILVANRSEIAIRVFRAANELGIKTVAIWAEEDKLALHRFKADEAYQVGKGPHLDTAMGPIESYLSIEEVLRVAKLSGADAIHPGLWIAVGKP
;
A
#
# COMPACT_ATOMS: atom_id res chain seq x y z
N MET A 1 -18.23 -8.29 10.45
CA MET A 1 -17.98 -6.90 10.04
C MET A 1 -17.46 -6.86 8.63
N PRO A 2 -18.15 -6.23 7.74
CA PRO A 2 -17.64 -6.12 6.39
C PRO A 2 -16.46 -5.14 6.34
N ILE A 3 -15.49 -5.47 5.51
CA ILE A 3 -14.38 -4.58 5.24
C ILE A 3 -14.86 -3.53 4.25
N LYS A 4 -14.61 -2.27 4.54
CA LYS A 4 -15.06 -1.18 3.68
C LYS A 4 -13.92 -0.56 2.89
N LYS A 5 -12.72 -0.58 3.41
CA LYS A 5 -11.56 0.02 2.75
C LYS A 5 -10.34 -0.82 3.05
N ILE A 6 -9.61 -1.21 2.00
CA ILE A 6 -8.44 -2.06 2.16
C ILE A 6 -7.20 -1.35 1.60
N LEU A 7 -6.12 -1.36 2.38
CA LEU A 7 -4.82 -0.88 1.94
C LEU A 7 -4.02 -2.07 1.42
N VAL A 8 -3.47 -1.95 0.22
CA VAL A 8 -2.67 -3.01 -0.37
C VAL A 8 -1.21 -2.61 -0.29
N ALA A 9 -0.45 -3.34 0.54
CA ALA A 9 0.95 -3.03 0.78
C ALA A 9 1.83 -3.75 -0.23
N ASN A 10 1.63 -3.43 -1.50
CA ASN A 10 2.41 -4.02 -2.58
C ASN A 10 2.35 -3.10 -3.79
N ARG A 11 3.03 -3.49 -4.83
CA ARG A 11 3.17 -2.68 -6.03
C ARG A 11 2.86 -3.52 -7.27
N SER A 12 2.80 -2.85 -8.43
CA SER A 12 2.70 -3.46 -9.74
C SER A 12 1.46 -4.31 -9.91
N GLU A 13 1.61 -5.39 -10.64
CA GLU A 13 0.49 -6.23 -11.05
C GLU A 13 -0.25 -6.85 -9.87
N ILE A 14 0.48 -7.23 -8.83
CA ILE A 14 -0.16 -7.85 -7.66
C ILE A 14 -1.14 -6.87 -7.03
N ALA A 15 -0.70 -5.62 -6.85
CA ALA A 15 -1.58 -4.61 -6.28
C ALA A 15 -2.80 -4.39 -7.15
N ILE A 16 -2.60 -4.31 -8.47
CA ILE A 16 -3.71 -4.06 -9.39
C ILE A 16 -4.74 -5.19 -9.32
N ARG A 17 -4.28 -6.43 -9.21
CA ARG A 17 -5.20 -7.56 -9.10
C ARG A 17 -6.05 -7.48 -7.84
N VAL A 18 -5.43 -7.10 -6.73
CA VAL A 18 -6.17 -6.98 -5.48
C VAL A 18 -7.16 -5.82 -5.56
N PHE A 19 -6.76 -4.70 -6.16
CA PHE A 19 -7.68 -3.57 -6.34
C PHE A 19 -8.91 -3.99 -7.15
N ARG A 20 -8.68 -4.75 -8.21
CA ARG A 20 -9.79 -5.20 -9.06
C ARG A 20 -10.75 -6.09 -8.28
N ALA A 21 -10.21 -7.04 -7.53
CA ALA A 21 -11.04 -7.94 -6.73
C ALA A 21 -11.82 -7.16 -5.67
N ALA A 22 -11.17 -6.19 -5.03
CA ALA A 22 -11.82 -5.38 -4.00
C ALA A 22 -12.95 -4.56 -4.62
N ASN A 23 -12.72 -3.98 -5.78
CA ASN A 23 -13.75 -3.20 -6.45
C ASN A 23 -14.98 -4.04 -6.78
N GLU A 24 -14.76 -5.29 -7.19
CA GLU A 24 -15.88 -6.17 -7.48
C GLU A 24 -16.72 -6.46 -6.23
N LEU A 25 -16.10 -6.38 -5.07
CA LEU A 25 -16.80 -6.61 -3.81
C LEU A 25 -17.32 -5.31 -3.19
N GLY A 26 -17.15 -4.19 -3.88
CA GLY A 26 -17.61 -2.91 -3.37
C GLY A 26 -16.72 -2.34 -2.27
N ILE A 27 -15.46 -2.76 -2.22
CA ILE A 27 -14.51 -2.31 -1.21
C ILE A 27 -13.63 -1.22 -1.79
N LYS A 28 -13.47 -0.11 -1.06
CA LYS A 28 -12.56 0.97 -1.46
C LYS A 28 -11.13 0.52 -1.33
N THR A 29 -10.25 1.06 -2.16
CA THR A 29 -8.87 0.62 -2.21
C THR A 29 -7.91 1.77 -1.94
N VAL A 30 -6.82 1.44 -1.25
CA VAL A 30 -5.75 2.38 -0.92
C VAL A 30 -4.43 1.79 -1.39
N ALA A 31 -3.72 2.55 -2.21
CA ALA A 31 -2.38 2.16 -2.68
C ALA A 31 -1.33 2.90 -1.89
N ILE A 32 -0.16 2.28 -1.77
CA ILE A 32 1.03 2.97 -1.31
C ILE A 32 2.05 2.94 -2.45
N TRP A 33 2.91 3.96 -2.50
CA TRP A 33 3.90 4.01 -3.56
C TRP A 33 5.17 4.67 -3.06
N ALA A 34 6.30 4.06 -3.45
CA ALA A 34 7.61 4.64 -3.17
C ALA A 34 7.93 5.69 -4.22
N GLU A 35 8.88 6.56 -3.91
CA GLU A 35 9.25 7.65 -4.81
C GLU A 35 9.58 7.13 -6.21
N GLU A 36 10.27 6.00 -6.31
CA GLU A 36 10.67 5.44 -7.59
C GLU A 36 9.48 4.99 -8.42
N ASP A 37 8.33 4.79 -7.79
CA ASP A 37 7.13 4.29 -8.45
C ASP A 37 6.07 5.37 -8.61
N LYS A 38 6.44 6.63 -8.55
CA LYS A 38 5.41 7.68 -8.59
C LYS A 38 4.63 7.70 -9.89
N LEU A 39 5.17 7.14 -10.96
CA LEU A 39 4.45 7.02 -12.23
C LEU A 39 3.97 5.61 -12.49
N ALA A 40 4.10 4.71 -11.52
CA ALA A 40 3.68 3.33 -11.71
C ALA A 40 2.16 3.22 -11.77
N LEU A 41 1.69 2.28 -12.56
CA LEU A 41 0.27 2.15 -12.84
C LEU A 41 -0.56 1.83 -11.59
N HIS A 42 -0.02 1.01 -10.68
CA HIS A 42 -0.81 0.59 -9.52
C HIS A 42 -1.30 1.78 -8.69
N ARG A 43 -0.51 2.83 -8.63
CA ARG A 43 -0.86 4.01 -7.86
C ARG A 43 -2.13 4.69 -8.38
N PHE A 44 -2.37 4.58 -9.69
CA PHE A 44 -3.50 5.23 -10.33
C PHE A 44 -4.74 4.33 -10.42
N LYS A 45 -4.61 3.08 -10.01
CA LYS A 45 -5.73 2.14 -10.08
C LYS A 45 -6.50 2.01 -8.78
N ALA A 46 -6.02 2.62 -7.71
CA ALA A 46 -6.70 2.59 -6.42
C ALA A 46 -7.57 3.83 -6.26
N ASP A 47 -8.50 3.77 -5.33
CA ASP A 47 -9.33 4.94 -5.01
C ASP A 47 -8.53 6.04 -4.34
N GLU A 48 -7.55 5.67 -3.53
CA GLU A 48 -6.65 6.61 -2.85
C GLU A 48 -5.23 6.09 -2.94
N ALA A 49 -4.26 6.99 -2.91
CA ALA A 49 -2.85 6.59 -2.97
C ALA A 49 -2.02 7.52 -2.11
N TYR A 50 -1.05 6.95 -1.40
CA TYR A 50 -0.20 7.69 -0.48
C TYR A 50 1.25 7.29 -0.67
N GLN A 51 2.15 8.26 -0.57
CA GLN A 51 3.57 7.98 -0.68
C GLN A 51 4.10 7.40 0.62
N VAL A 52 5.00 6.44 0.50
CA VAL A 52 5.70 5.85 1.64
C VAL A 52 7.20 5.96 1.44
N GLY A 53 7.93 5.95 2.55
CA GLY A 53 9.37 5.92 2.50
C GLY A 53 10.04 7.26 2.28
N LYS A 54 9.28 8.35 2.15
CA LYS A 54 9.82 9.68 1.96
C LYS A 54 8.83 10.71 2.45
N GLY A 55 9.30 11.72 3.14
CA GLY A 55 8.45 12.78 3.61
C GLY A 55 9.03 13.47 4.83
N PRO A 56 8.39 14.57 5.28
CA PRO A 56 8.90 15.35 6.41
C PRO A 56 8.89 14.59 7.73
N HIS A 57 8.17 13.50 7.82
CA HIS A 57 8.10 12.69 9.02
C HIS A 57 9.27 11.70 9.13
N LEU A 58 10.14 11.65 8.13
CA LEU A 58 11.29 10.75 8.12
C LEU A 58 12.58 11.55 8.07
N ASP A 59 13.56 11.08 8.83
CA ASP A 59 14.89 11.71 8.82
C ASP A 59 15.61 11.46 7.51
N THR A 60 15.44 10.24 6.96
CA THR A 60 16.11 9.83 5.75
C THR A 60 15.12 9.07 4.89
N ALA A 61 15.15 9.34 3.59
CA ALA A 61 14.28 8.61 2.66
C ALA A 61 14.70 7.15 2.60
N MET A 62 13.70 6.28 2.46
CA MET A 62 13.91 4.84 2.34
C MET A 62 14.07 4.46 0.87
N GLY A 63 14.77 3.34 0.62
CA GLY A 63 14.81 2.77 -0.71
C GLY A 63 13.47 2.15 -1.10
N PRO A 64 13.33 1.75 -2.37
CA PRO A 64 12.03 1.26 -2.83
C PRO A 64 11.56 -0.01 -2.13
N ILE A 65 12.44 -0.97 -1.93
CA ILE A 65 12.03 -2.21 -1.26
C ILE A 65 11.70 -1.94 0.18
N GLU A 66 12.55 -1.18 0.87
CA GLU A 66 12.34 -0.86 2.26
C GLU A 66 11.02 -0.11 2.47
N SER A 67 10.68 0.77 1.54
CA SER A 67 9.44 1.55 1.64
C SER A 67 8.22 0.65 1.72
N TYR A 68 8.16 -0.37 0.87
CA TYR A 68 7.00 -1.25 0.85
C TYR A 68 6.97 -2.26 1.99
N LEU A 69 8.12 -2.50 2.62
CA LEU A 69 8.20 -3.44 3.74
C LEU A 69 8.15 -2.77 5.10
N SER A 70 8.07 -1.45 5.13
CA SER A 70 8.07 -0.71 6.39
C SER A 70 6.71 -0.80 7.05
N ILE A 71 6.63 -1.54 8.14
CA ILE A 71 5.39 -1.67 8.90
C ILE A 71 4.94 -0.30 9.40
N GLU A 72 5.87 0.53 9.85
CA GLU A 72 5.52 1.85 10.36
C GLU A 72 4.88 2.71 9.28
N GLU A 73 5.44 2.69 8.06
CA GLU A 73 4.88 3.47 6.97
C GLU A 73 3.51 2.96 6.55
N VAL A 74 3.35 1.63 6.50
CA VAL A 74 2.07 1.04 6.15
C VAL A 74 1.01 1.41 7.19
N LEU A 75 1.35 1.34 8.46
CA LEU A 75 0.40 1.69 9.52
C LEU A 75 0.07 3.17 9.50
N ARG A 76 1.06 4.02 9.21
CA ARG A 76 0.81 5.45 9.08
C ARG A 76 -0.25 5.71 8.01
N VAL A 77 -0.09 5.09 6.85
CA VAL A 77 -1.04 5.28 5.76
C VAL A 77 -2.40 4.68 6.10
N ALA A 78 -2.41 3.53 6.77
CA ALA A 78 -3.68 2.92 7.17
C ALA A 78 -4.47 3.87 8.06
N LYS A 79 -3.79 4.55 8.99
CA LYS A 79 -4.46 5.52 9.86
C LYS A 79 -4.93 6.74 9.08
N LEU A 80 -4.09 7.26 8.21
CA LEU A 80 -4.43 8.44 7.42
C LEU A 80 -5.64 8.19 6.52
N SER A 81 -5.69 7.02 5.92
CA SER A 81 -6.73 6.69 4.94
C SER A 81 -8.00 6.16 5.58
N GLY A 82 -7.92 5.73 6.83
CA GLY A 82 -9.04 5.08 7.49
C GLY A 82 -9.27 3.66 7.00
N ALA A 83 -8.24 3.01 6.47
CA ALA A 83 -8.37 1.64 6.02
C ALA A 83 -8.65 0.73 7.20
N ASP A 84 -9.54 -0.24 6.99
CA ASP A 84 -9.88 -1.19 8.05
C ASP A 84 -9.33 -2.58 7.79
N ALA A 85 -8.52 -2.73 6.74
CA ALA A 85 -7.83 -3.98 6.46
C ALA A 85 -6.56 -3.68 5.66
N ILE A 86 -5.57 -4.56 5.78
CA ILE A 86 -4.31 -4.44 5.05
C ILE A 86 -4.04 -5.77 4.36
N HIS A 87 -3.78 -5.69 3.06
CA HIS A 87 -3.37 -6.87 2.29
C HIS A 87 -1.86 -6.79 2.11
N PRO A 88 -1.10 -7.73 2.67
CA PRO A 88 0.36 -7.61 2.72
C PRO A 88 1.09 -7.90 1.41
N GLY A 89 0.47 -8.61 0.49
CA GLY A 89 1.14 -8.88 -0.78
C GLY A 89 2.33 -9.79 -0.64
N LEU A 90 3.52 -9.27 -0.93
CA LEU A 90 4.73 -10.07 -0.95
C LEU A 90 5.37 -10.30 0.41
N TRP A 91 4.77 -9.85 1.46
CA TRP A 91 5.42 -9.91 2.76
C TRP A 91 5.69 -11.35 3.22
N ILE A 92 5.15 -12.32 2.53
CA ILE A 92 5.47 -13.71 2.82
C ILE A 92 6.97 -13.95 2.87
N ALA A 93 7.70 -13.33 1.93
CA ALA A 93 9.14 -13.44 1.90
C ALA A 93 9.77 -12.85 3.14
N VAL A 94 9.13 -11.84 3.70
CA VAL A 94 9.60 -11.17 4.91
C VAL A 94 9.37 -12.03 6.13
N GLY A 95 8.24 -12.71 6.16
CA GLY A 95 7.88 -13.51 7.31
C GLY A 95 8.68 -14.78 7.48
N LYS A 96 9.49 -15.14 6.52
CA LYS A 96 10.29 -16.34 6.63
C LYS A 96 11.57 -16.04 7.36
N PRO A 97 11.80 -16.74 8.45
CA PRO A 97 13.07 -16.58 9.16
C PRO A 97 14.22 -17.11 8.37
#